data_88c5ad092134bb09f71cc02143bdac75
#
_entry.id   88c5ad092134bb09f71cc02143bdac75
#
_cell.length_a   1.000
_cell.length_b   1.000
_cell.length_c   1.000
_cell.angle_alpha   90.00
_cell.angle_beta   90.00
_cell.angle_gamma   90.00
#
_symmetry.space_group_name_H-M   'P 1'
#
loop_
_entity.id
_entity.type
_entity.pdbx_description
1 polymer ?
#
loop_
_entity_poly.entity_id
_entity_poly.type
_entity_poly.pdbx_seq_one_letter_code
_entity_poly.pdbx_strand_id
1 'polypeptide(L)'
;MDMRNTIAVRGLLIALAAGLAARSSAEQADASDQTLIERGRYITHDLAMCVQCHTPRDEAGRLIPGQEFRGAPVPATNTIRGLEWALRAPNIAGLVGFTDEQEMQLLTRGHADGRPVPKPPMPPFRMTREDARAVIAYLRTLY
;
A
#
# COMPACT_ATOMS: atom_id res chain seq x y z
N MET A 1 28.78 25.80 -48.53
CA MET A 1 28.07 24.91 -47.56
C MET A 1 27.97 25.69 -46.27
N ASP A 2 26.78 26.15 -45.93
CA ASP A 2 26.55 27.21 -44.97
C ASP A 2 26.64 26.64 -43.54
N MET A 3 27.61 27.12 -42.77
CA MET A 3 27.91 26.69 -41.37
C MET A 3 26.74 26.98 -40.41
N ARG A 4 25.86 27.90 -40.78
CA ARG A 4 24.65 28.24 -40.02
C ARG A 4 23.61 27.12 -40.03
N ASN A 5 23.48 26.38 -41.14
CA ASN A 5 22.49 25.29 -41.27
C ASN A 5 22.87 24.06 -40.46
N THR A 6 24.16 23.81 -40.24
CA THR A 6 24.68 22.63 -39.51
C THR A 6 24.44 22.77 -37.99
N ILE A 7 24.46 24.01 -37.46
CA ILE A 7 24.23 24.28 -36.03
C ILE A 7 22.74 24.15 -35.69
N ALA A 8 21.84 24.60 -36.56
CA ALA A 8 20.38 24.50 -36.33
C ALA A 8 19.88 23.05 -36.34
N VAL A 9 20.41 22.20 -37.24
CA VAL A 9 20.04 20.79 -37.33
C VAL A 9 20.54 20.00 -36.12
N ARG A 10 21.75 20.30 -35.63
CA ARG A 10 22.29 19.65 -34.40
C ARG A 10 21.53 20.03 -33.16
N GLY A 11 21.12 21.31 -33.00
CA GLY A 11 20.31 21.76 -31.88
C GLY A 11 18.93 21.09 -31.83
N LEU A 12 18.29 20.90 -32.97
CA LEU A 12 16.97 20.27 -33.07
C LEU A 12 17.03 18.77 -32.73
N LEU A 13 18.05 18.05 -33.16
CA LEU A 13 18.21 16.63 -32.86
C LEU A 13 18.49 16.37 -31.38
N ILE A 14 19.25 17.22 -30.70
CA ILE A 14 19.54 17.09 -29.27
C ILE A 14 18.27 17.35 -28.45
N ALA A 15 17.45 18.34 -28.82
CA ALA A 15 16.19 18.63 -28.14
C ALA A 15 15.17 17.49 -28.28
N LEU A 16 15.12 16.86 -29.46
CA LEU A 16 14.22 15.70 -29.70
C LEU A 16 14.63 14.48 -28.87
N ALA A 17 15.94 14.20 -28.79
CA ALA A 17 16.46 13.06 -28.02
C ALA A 17 16.22 13.23 -26.51
N ALA A 18 16.38 14.44 -25.96
CA ALA A 18 16.11 14.77 -24.58
C ALA A 18 14.62 14.59 -24.23
N GLY A 19 13.71 14.95 -25.12
CA GLY A 19 12.26 14.80 -24.94
C GLY A 19 11.81 13.33 -24.92
N LEU A 20 12.42 12.46 -25.73
CA LEU A 20 12.11 11.02 -25.73
C LEU A 20 12.64 10.34 -24.45
N ALA A 21 13.83 10.68 -24.00
CA ALA A 21 14.40 10.12 -22.77
C ALA A 21 13.59 10.47 -21.52
N ALA A 22 13.09 11.69 -21.43
CA ALA A 22 12.24 12.13 -20.31
C ALA A 22 10.89 11.41 -20.29
N ARG A 23 10.29 11.15 -21.45
CA ARG A 23 9.03 10.39 -21.57
C ARG A 23 9.21 8.93 -21.16
N SER A 24 10.28 8.27 -21.59
CA SER A 24 10.54 6.88 -21.22
C SER A 24 10.77 6.71 -19.72
N SER A 25 11.45 7.66 -19.07
CA SER A 25 11.69 7.62 -17.63
C SER A 25 10.40 7.80 -16.81
N ALA A 26 9.50 8.68 -17.22
CA ALA A 26 8.21 8.88 -16.58
C ALA A 26 7.30 7.65 -16.72
N GLU A 27 7.25 7.04 -17.91
CA GLU A 27 6.47 5.82 -18.17
C GLU A 27 6.99 4.62 -17.38
N GLN A 28 8.31 4.47 -17.22
CA GLN A 28 8.92 3.44 -16.39
C GLN A 28 8.64 3.63 -14.90
N ALA A 29 8.66 4.86 -14.41
CA ALA A 29 8.31 5.17 -13.02
C ALA A 29 6.85 4.83 -12.73
N ASP A 30 5.91 5.23 -13.59
CA ASP A 30 4.48 4.92 -13.47
C ASP A 30 4.23 3.40 -13.50
N ALA A 31 4.89 2.66 -14.39
CA ALA A 31 4.80 1.21 -14.45
C ALA A 31 5.35 0.54 -13.18
N SER A 32 6.40 1.08 -12.58
CA SER A 32 6.97 0.56 -11.33
C SER A 32 6.04 0.78 -10.15
N ASP A 33 5.40 1.95 -10.06
CA ASP A 33 4.44 2.29 -9.02
C ASP A 33 3.18 1.43 -9.16
N GLN A 34 2.68 1.22 -10.36
CA GLN A 34 1.54 0.35 -10.62
C GLN A 34 1.82 -1.10 -10.19
N THR A 35 3.01 -1.63 -10.50
CA THR A 35 3.42 -2.98 -10.08
C THR A 35 3.51 -3.09 -8.55
N LEU A 36 3.98 -2.04 -7.87
CA LEU A 36 4.04 -1.98 -6.42
C LEU A 36 2.64 -2.00 -5.79
N ILE A 37 1.71 -1.22 -6.33
CA ILE A 37 0.30 -1.17 -5.89
C ILE A 37 -0.37 -2.53 -6.09
N GLU A 38 -0.19 -3.17 -7.24
CA GLU A 38 -0.75 -4.51 -7.53
C GLU A 38 -0.20 -5.56 -6.56
N ARG A 39 1.10 -5.52 -6.24
CA ARG A 39 1.70 -6.38 -5.21
C ARG A 39 1.06 -6.16 -3.85
N GLY A 40 0.85 -4.90 -3.46
CA GLY A 40 0.20 -4.53 -2.21
C GLY A 40 -1.25 -5.02 -2.13
N ARG A 41 -1.99 -4.90 -3.23
CA ARG A 41 -3.34 -5.45 -3.35
C ARG A 41 -3.33 -6.96 -3.11
N TYR A 42 -2.48 -7.69 -3.80
CA TYR A 42 -2.35 -9.14 -3.62
C TYR A 42 -2.03 -9.52 -2.17
N ILE A 43 -1.09 -8.84 -1.53
CA ILE A 43 -0.72 -9.13 -0.15
C ILE A 43 -1.91 -8.89 0.79
N THR A 44 -2.61 -7.78 0.65
CA THR A 44 -3.69 -7.40 1.58
C THR A 44 -4.98 -8.20 1.40
N HIS A 45 -5.26 -8.68 0.19
CA HIS A 45 -6.47 -9.45 -0.10
C HIS A 45 -6.26 -10.95 0.03
N ASP A 46 -5.15 -11.47 -0.49
CA ASP A 46 -5.01 -12.89 -0.76
C ASP A 46 -3.97 -13.58 0.15
N LEU A 47 -2.89 -12.88 0.52
CA LEU A 47 -1.80 -13.47 1.29
C LEU A 47 -1.93 -13.22 2.80
N ALA A 48 -1.95 -11.97 3.22
CA ALA A 48 -2.09 -11.56 4.62
C ALA A 48 -3.55 -11.39 5.05
N MET A 49 -4.47 -11.37 4.10
CA MET A 49 -5.92 -11.35 4.27
C MET A 49 -6.42 -10.20 5.18
N CYS A 50 -5.78 -9.05 5.15
CA CYS A 50 -6.13 -7.85 5.93
C CYS A 50 -7.60 -7.47 5.71
N VAL A 51 -8.08 -7.63 4.47
CA VAL A 51 -9.45 -7.37 4.05
C VAL A 51 -10.49 -8.12 4.89
N GLN A 52 -10.15 -9.32 5.39
CA GLN A 52 -11.09 -10.15 6.14
C GLN A 52 -11.47 -9.57 7.52
N CYS A 53 -10.55 -8.86 8.15
CA CYS A 53 -10.78 -8.25 9.46
C CYS A 53 -11.08 -6.76 9.37
N HIS A 54 -10.52 -6.06 8.38
CA HIS A 54 -10.63 -4.61 8.27
C HIS A 54 -11.79 -4.13 7.38
N THR A 55 -12.61 -5.04 6.82
CA THR A 55 -13.77 -4.69 5.98
C THR A 55 -15.08 -5.06 6.66
N PRO A 56 -16.08 -4.18 6.66
CA PRO A 56 -17.41 -4.48 7.19
C PRO A 56 -18.08 -5.65 6.44
N ARG A 57 -18.98 -6.35 7.14
CA ARG A 57 -19.77 -7.44 6.60
C ARG A 57 -21.25 -7.14 6.66
N ASP A 58 -21.97 -7.67 5.70
CA ASP A 58 -23.44 -7.66 5.69
C ASP A 58 -24.03 -8.70 6.67
N GLU A 59 -25.35 -8.76 6.80
CA GLU A 59 -26.06 -9.70 7.66
C GLU A 59 -25.82 -11.18 7.30
N ALA A 60 -25.44 -11.46 6.05
CA ALA A 60 -25.05 -12.80 5.60
C ALA A 60 -23.57 -13.12 5.84
N GLY A 61 -22.81 -12.22 6.47
CA GLY A 61 -21.39 -12.38 6.77
C GLY A 61 -20.45 -12.14 5.58
N ARG A 62 -20.95 -11.63 4.45
CA ARG A 62 -20.14 -11.31 3.27
C ARG A 62 -19.54 -9.93 3.39
N LEU A 63 -18.31 -9.74 2.89
CA LEU A 63 -17.69 -8.42 2.83
C LEU A 63 -18.55 -7.47 1.98
N ILE A 64 -18.74 -6.24 2.45
CA ILE A 64 -19.52 -5.22 1.73
C ILE A 64 -18.62 -4.59 0.66
N PRO A 65 -18.96 -4.76 -0.65
CA PRO A 65 -18.18 -4.15 -1.72
C PRO A 65 -18.12 -2.62 -1.61
N GLY A 66 -16.94 -2.03 -1.88
CA GLY A 66 -16.71 -0.60 -1.76
C GLY A 66 -16.49 -0.09 -0.34
N GLN A 67 -16.49 -0.99 0.66
CA GLN A 67 -16.19 -0.68 2.06
C GLN A 67 -14.88 -1.33 2.53
N GLU A 68 -14.05 -1.74 1.57
CA GLU A 68 -12.79 -2.42 1.87
C GLU A 68 -11.91 -1.57 2.78
N PHE A 69 -11.37 -2.21 3.81
CA PHE A 69 -10.42 -1.64 4.79
C PHE A 69 -10.96 -0.49 5.65
N ARG A 70 -12.26 -0.20 5.65
CA ARG A 70 -12.87 0.90 6.44
C ARG A 70 -13.10 0.57 7.92
N GLY A 71 -12.56 -0.55 8.38
CA GLY A 71 -12.69 -1.01 9.76
C GLY A 71 -14.00 -1.74 10.04
N ALA A 72 -13.95 -2.75 10.90
CA ALA A 72 -15.08 -3.62 11.20
C ALA A 72 -15.01 -4.21 12.62
N PRO A 73 -16.11 -4.75 13.16
CA PRO A 73 -16.03 -5.71 14.24
C PRO A 73 -15.17 -6.90 13.81
N VAL A 74 -14.31 -7.40 14.71
CA VAL A 74 -13.46 -8.55 14.43
C VAL A 74 -14.33 -9.80 14.30
N PRO A 75 -14.28 -10.55 13.18
CA PRO A 75 -15.15 -11.70 12.93
C PRO A 75 -14.62 -13.00 13.59
N ALA A 76 -14.02 -12.88 14.78
CA ALA A 76 -13.44 -14.00 15.51
C ALA A 76 -13.65 -13.81 17.02
N THR A 77 -13.96 -14.90 17.69
CA THR A 77 -14.19 -14.92 19.14
C THR A 77 -12.94 -15.37 19.88
N ASN A 78 -12.58 -14.66 20.96
CA ASN A 78 -11.52 -15.09 21.86
C ASN A 78 -11.96 -16.33 22.65
N THR A 79 -11.21 -17.43 22.52
CA THR A 79 -11.40 -18.65 23.29
C THR A 79 -10.33 -18.85 24.38
N ILE A 80 -9.35 -17.93 24.47
CA ILE A 80 -8.22 -18.04 25.40
C ILE A 80 -8.50 -17.14 26.60
N ARG A 81 -8.69 -17.76 27.77
CA ARG A 81 -8.96 -17.03 29.01
C ARG A 81 -7.78 -16.11 29.38
N GLY A 82 -8.08 -14.86 29.70
CA GLY A 82 -7.08 -13.87 30.14
C GLY A 82 -6.27 -13.22 29.01
N LEU A 83 -6.46 -13.64 27.75
CA LEU A 83 -5.86 -12.94 26.63
C LEU A 83 -6.67 -11.70 26.26
N GLU A 84 -6.04 -10.53 26.23
CA GLU A 84 -6.65 -9.33 25.66
C GLU A 84 -6.90 -9.51 24.17
N TRP A 85 -8.09 -9.15 23.72
CA TRP A 85 -8.55 -9.38 22.35
C TRP A 85 -9.14 -8.11 21.75
N ALA A 86 -8.82 -7.82 20.50
CA ALA A 86 -9.42 -6.69 19.79
C ALA A 86 -10.87 -7.02 19.40
N LEU A 87 -11.80 -6.16 19.75
CA LEU A 87 -13.21 -6.31 19.35
C LEU A 87 -13.49 -5.67 17.99
N ARG A 88 -12.63 -4.74 17.54
CA ARG A 88 -12.73 -4.03 16.26
C ARG A 88 -11.37 -3.90 15.62
N ALA A 89 -11.32 -4.11 14.32
CA ALA A 89 -10.23 -3.71 13.46
C ALA A 89 -10.44 -2.24 13.03
N PRO A 90 -9.41 -1.39 13.08
CA PRO A 90 -9.53 0.01 12.70
C PRO A 90 -9.69 0.18 11.17
N ASN A 91 -10.13 1.38 10.77
CA ASN A 91 -10.02 1.82 9.38
C ASN A 91 -8.54 1.98 9.00
N ILE A 92 -8.12 1.28 7.95
CA ILE A 92 -6.78 1.38 7.37
C ILE A 92 -6.78 1.84 5.91
N ALA A 93 -7.97 2.14 5.34
CA ALA A 93 -8.06 2.77 4.03
C ALA A 93 -7.44 4.18 4.09
N GLY A 94 -6.54 4.47 3.16
CA GLY A 94 -5.81 5.74 3.11
C GLY A 94 -4.78 5.94 4.22
N LEU A 95 -4.66 5.01 5.19
CA LEU A 95 -3.75 5.07 6.36
C LEU A 95 -3.85 6.41 7.11
N VAL A 96 -5.07 6.93 7.27
CA VAL A 96 -5.31 8.22 7.93
C VAL A 96 -4.84 8.17 9.39
N GLY A 97 -4.01 9.13 9.79
CA GLY A 97 -3.44 9.20 11.13
C GLY A 97 -2.23 8.29 11.37
N PHE A 98 -1.70 7.64 10.32
CA PHE A 98 -0.46 6.87 10.35
C PHE A 98 0.56 7.46 9.40
N THR A 99 1.84 7.48 9.80
CA THR A 99 2.95 7.74 8.90
C THR A 99 3.40 6.45 8.22
N ASP A 100 4.02 6.56 7.04
CA ASP A 100 4.54 5.39 6.32
C ASP A 100 5.62 4.66 7.15
N GLU A 101 6.40 5.39 7.96
CA GLU A 101 7.38 4.78 8.84
C GLU A 101 6.71 3.97 9.97
N GLN A 102 5.63 4.46 10.56
CA GLN A 102 4.86 3.72 11.57
C GLN A 102 4.27 2.43 10.98
N GLU A 103 3.69 2.51 9.79
CA GLU A 103 3.17 1.34 9.09
C GLU A 103 4.30 0.37 8.68
N MET A 104 5.43 0.89 8.23
CA MET A 104 6.61 0.08 7.93
C MET A 104 7.07 -0.71 9.16
N GLN A 105 7.16 -0.06 10.32
CA GLN A 105 7.53 -0.71 11.57
C GLN A 105 6.50 -1.76 11.98
N LEU A 106 5.20 -1.42 11.91
CA LEU A 106 4.12 -2.33 12.25
C LEU A 106 4.18 -3.61 11.40
N LEU A 107 4.32 -3.48 10.09
CA LEU A 107 4.32 -4.61 9.16
C LEU A 107 5.62 -5.43 9.22
N THR A 108 6.75 -4.83 9.56
CA THR A 108 8.05 -5.53 9.60
C THR A 108 8.43 -6.04 10.99
N ARG A 109 7.95 -5.40 12.07
CA ARG A 109 8.31 -5.71 13.46
C ARG A 109 7.11 -6.15 14.31
N GLY A 110 5.88 -5.96 13.82
CA GLY A 110 4.63 -6.23 14.53
C GLY A 110 4.22 -5.15 15.55
N HIS A 111 4.94 -4.05 15.62
CA HIS A 111 4.62 -2.87 16.43
C HIS A 111 5.24 -1.63 15.81
N ALA A 112 4.76 -0.45 16.17
CA ALA A 112 5.29 0.84 15.74
C ALA A 112 5.57 1.73 16.96
N ASP A 113 6.64 2.52 16.90
CA ASP A 113 7.03 3.44 17.96
C ASP A 113 5.95 4.52 18.16
N GLY A 114 5.63 4.80 19.42
CA GLY A 114 4.61 5.79 19.79
C GLY A 114 3.16 5.34 19.50
N ARG A 115 2.92 4.07 19.16
CA ARG A 115 1.59 3.51 18.90
C ARG A 115 1.29 2.34 19.85
N PRO A 116 0.01 2.13 20.21
CA PRO A 116 -0.38 0.91 20.92
C PRO A 116 -0.03 -0.33 20.10
N VAL A 117 0.47 -1.37 20.77
CA VAL A 117 0.70 -2.67 20.14
C VAL A 117 -0.63 -3.28 19.74
N PRO A 118 -0.79 -3.75 18.49
CA PRO A 118 -2.02 -4.41 18.07
C PRO A 118 -2.31 -5.64 18.92
N LYS A 119 -3.57 -5.78 19.30
CA LYS A 119 -4.05 -6.95 20.04
C LYS A 119 -4.45 -8.07 19.08
N PRO A 120 -4.32 -9.35 19.47
CA PRO A 120 -4.92 -10.44 18.72
C PRO A 120 -6.40 -10.17 18.40
N PRO A 121 -6.90 -10.63 17.26
CA PRO A 121 -6.30 -11.58 16.32
C PRO A 121 -5.36 -10.95 15.29
N MET A 122 -5.08 -9.64 15.34
CA MET A 122 -4.08 -9.04 14.44
C MET A 122 -2.73 -9.74 14.66
N PRO A 123 -2.16 -10.43 13.66
CA PRO A 123 -0.88 -11.10 13.84
C PRO A 123 0.28 -10.08 13.87
N PRO A 124 1.35 -10.37 14.63
CA PRO A 124 2.57 -9.56 14.58
C PRO A 124 3.32 -9.87 13.28
N PHE A 125 3.03 -9.14 12.21
CA PHE A 125 3.65 -9.34 10.90
C PHE A 125 5.18 -9.23 10.95
N ARG A 126 5.84 -9.92 10.02
CA ARG A 126 7.29 -9.95 9.79
C ARG A 126 7.56 -9.89 8.29
N MET A 127 6.91 -8.96 7.61
CA MET A 127 7.08 -8.76 6.17
C MET A 127 8.48 -8.25 5.84
N THR A 128 8.92 -8.48 4.62
CA THR A 128 10.09 -7.76 4.08
C THR A 128 9.74 -6.27 3.96
N ARG A 129 10.76 -5.41 3.94
CA ARG A 129 10.52 -3.98 3.71
C ARG A 129 9.88 -3.69 2.35
N GLU A 130 10.18 -4.52 1.35
CA GLU A 130 9.60 -4.42 0.01
C GLU A 130 8.10 -4.73 0.02
N ASP A 131 7.69 -5.84 0.64
CA ASP A 131 6.28 -6.19 0.79
C ASP A 131 5.52 -5.16 1.63
N ALA A 132 6.12 -4.67 2.72
CA ALA A 132 5.51 -3.63 3.53
C ALA A 132 5.31 -2.32 2.75
N ARG A 133 6.29 -1.91 1.91
CA ARG A 133 6.13 -0.76 0.99
C ARG A 133 4.99 -0.96 0.02
N ALA A 134 4.85 -2.16 -0.54
CA ALA A 134 3.76 -2.49 -1.46
C ALA A 134 2.39 -2.37 -0.77
N VAL A 135 2.26 -2.91 0.45
CA VAL A 135 1.04 -2.78 1.26
C VAL A 135 0.71 -1.32 1.54
N ILE A 136 1.68 -0.51 1.98
CA ILE A 136 1.50 0.92 2.25
C ILE A 136 1.06 1.65 0.97
N ALA A 137 1.75 1.42 -0.16
CA ALA A 137 1.43 2.05 -1.44
C ALA A 137 -0.02 1.74 -1.85
N TYR A 138 -0.45 0.48 -1.76
CA TYR A 138 -1.82 0.10 -2.07
C TYR A 138 -2.83 0.74 -1.13
N LEU A 139 -2.65 0.65 0.19
CA LEU A 139 -3.60 1.21 1.15
C LEU A 139 -3.74 2.73 1.02
N ARG A 140 -2.68 3.45 0.62
CA ARG A 140 -2.70 4.89 0.32
C ARG A 140 -3.56 5.25 -0.90
N THR A 141 -3.83 4.31 -1.81
CA THR A 141 -4.74 4.55 -2.95
C THR A 141 -6.22 4.51 -2.55
N LEU A 142 -6.54 4.00 -1.36
CA LEU A 142 -7.92 3.82 -0.89
C LEU A 142 -8.39 5.04 -0.08
N TYR A 143 -9.51 5.66 -0.46
CA TYR A 143 -10.09 6.84 0.19
C TYR A 143 -11.50 6.58 0.73
#